data_f846fede4757d5ab865d4c019ab1d9e6
#
_entry.id   f846fede4757d5ab865d4c019ab1d9e6
#
_cell.length_a   1.000
_cell.length_b   1.000
_cell.length_c   1.000
_cell.angle_alpha   90.00
_cell.angle_beta   90.00
_cell.angle_gamma   90.00
#
_symmetry.space_group_name_H-M   'P 1'
#
loop_
_entity.id
_entity.type
_entity.pdbx_description
1 polymer ?
#
loop_
_entity_poly.entity_id
_entity_poly.type
_entity_poly.pdbx_seq_one_letter_code
_entity_poly.pdbx_strand_id
1 'polypeptide(L)' 'MSKILVIGDVIEDVIVIPESEIRPNTDTNAAIHKSMGGQAANVASWLAFLGVQTRFVGCVGLSDVRKLASELEQNGIE' A
#
# COMPACT_ATOMS: atom_id res chain seq x y z
N MET A 1 14.09 23.45 4.77
CA MET A 1 13.38 22.25 5.26
C MET A 1 14.02 21.00 4.70
N SER A 2 14.16 20.01 5.54
CA SER A 2 14.71 18.72 5.12
C SER A 2 13.67 17.90 4.37
N LYS A 3 14.12 17.22 3.33
CA LYS A 3 13.30 16.27 2.59
C LYS A 3 13.89 14.87 2.81
N ILE A 4 13.04 13.90 3.11
CA ILE A 4 13.48 12.53 3.30
C ILE A 4 13.14 11.72 2.05
N LEU A 5 14.13 11.00 1.54
CA LEU A 5 13.96 10.06 0.44
C LEU A 5 13.85 8.65 1.00
N VAL A 6 12.75 7.99 0.71
CA VAL A 6 12.54 6.60 1.10
C VAL A 6 12.64 5.72 -0.14
N ILE A 7 13.51 4.73 -0.09
CA ILE A 7 13.73 3.81 -1.21
C ILE A 7 13.41 2.40 -0.74
N GLY A 8 12.56 1.70 -1.45
CA GLY A 8 12.25 0.31 -1.11
C GLY A 8 10.92 -0.17 -1.67
N ASP A 9 10.27 -1.04 -0.93
CA ASP A 9 9.12 -1.79 -1.40
C ASP A 9 7.81 -1.03 -1.25
N VAL A 10 6.99 -1.13 -2.27
CA VAL A 10 5.56 -0.86 -2.19
C VAL A 10 4.84 -2.05 -2.82
N ILE A 11 3.83 -2.55 -2.15
CA ILE A 11 3.05 -3.70 -2.61
C ILE A 11 1.56 -3.41 -2.45
N GLU A 12 0.75 -4.17 -3.17
CA GLU A 12 -0.70 -4.16 -2.97
C GLU A 12 -1.07 -5.33 -2.07
N ASP A 13 -1.61 -5.02 -0.89
CA ASP A 13 -2.13 -6.03 0.03
C ASP A 13 -3.57 -6.35 -0.32
N VAL A 14 -3.87 -7.63 -0.40
CA VAL A 14 -5.24 -8.11 -0.59
C VAL A 14 -5.67 -8.81 0.69
N ILE A 15 -6.60 -8.22 1.40
CA ILE A 15 -7.07 -8.73 2.68
C ILE A 15 -8.43 -9.41 2.45
N VAL A 16 -8.50 -10.70 2.78
CA VAL A 16 -9.71 -11.50 2.60
C VAL A 16 -10.25 -11.88 3.98
N ILE A 17 -11.47 -11.43 4.27
CA ILE A 17 -12.14 -11.74 5.54
C ILE A 17 -13.34 -12.64 5.25
N PRO A 18 -13.25 -13.97 5.53
CA PRO A 18 -14.39 -14.87 5.32
C PRO A 18 -15.57 -14.47 6.21
N GLU A 19 -16.78 -14.56 5.65
CA GLU A 19 -18.01 -14.24 6.38
C GLU A 19 -18.48 -15.39 7.27
N SER A 20 -17.93 -16.59 7.05
CA SER A 20 -18.26 -17.79 7.82
C SER A 20 -17.07 -18.72 7.86
N GLU A 21 -17.22 -19.83 8.57
CA GLU A 21 -16.18 -20.85 8.63
C GLU A 21 -15.86 -21.41 7.24
N ILE A 22 -14.57 -21.52 6.92
CA ILE A 22 -14.13 -22.12 5.67
C ILE A 22 -14.26 -23.63 5.76
N ARG A 23 -15.03 -24.22 4.85
CA ARG A 23 -15.26 -25.66 4.80
C ARG A 23 -14.69 -26.26 3.52
N PRO A 24 -14.25 -27.54 3.53
CA PRO A 24 -13.76 -28.18 2.31
C PRO A 24 -14.89 -28.33 1.26
N ASN A 25 -14.51 -28.27 -0.01
CA ASN A 25 -15.36 -28.55 -1.16
C ASN A 25 -16.64 -27.71 -1.26
N THR A 26 -16.59 -26.46 -0.74
CA THR A 26 -17.70 -25.53 -0.87
C THR A 26 -17.18 -24.11 -0.97
N ASP A 27 -18.01 -23.22 -1.47
CA ASP A 27 -17.69 -21.80 -1.56
C ASP A 27 -17.94 -21.10 -0.22
N THR A 28 -17.14 -20.12 0.08
CA THR A 28 -17.31 -19.27 1.26
C THR A 28 -17.29 -17.81 0.82
N ASN A 29 -18.33 -17.07 1.18
CA ASN A 29 -18.37 -15.63 0.92
C ASN A 29 -17.35 -14.91 1.79
N ALA A 30 -16.76 -13.88 1.25
CA ALA A 30 -15.74 -13.11 1.95
C ALA A 30 -15.81 -11.63 1.57
N ALA A 31 -15.38 -10.79 2.50
CA ALA A 31 -15.09 -9.38 2.21
C ALA A 31 -13.64 -9.29 1.75
N ILE A 32 -13.40 -8.58 0.67
CA ILE A 32 -12.06 -8.42 0.10
C ILE A 32 -11.71 -6.93 0.13
N HIS A 33 -10.57 -6.60 0.74
CA HIS A 33 -10.05 -5.26 0.80
C HIS A 33 -8.66 -5.23 0.19
N LYS A 34 -8.39 -4.18 -0.59
CA LYS A 34 -7.08 -3.95 -1.17
C LYS A 34 -6.49 -2.67 -0.61
N SER A 35 -5.25 -2.72 -0.21
CA SER A 35 -4.54 -1.56 0.31
C SER A 35 -3.08 -1.60 -0.10
N MET A 36 -2.44 -0.44 -0.05
CA MET A 36 -1.02 -0.33 -0.30
C MET A 36 -0.26 -0.77 0.95
N GLY A 37 0.77 -1.58 0.76
CA GLY A 37 1.63 -2.07 1.84
C GLY A 37 3.11 -2.02 1.47
N GLY A 38 3.90 -2.76 2.21
CA GLY A 38 5.35 -2.77 2.10
C GLY A 38 6.00 -1.87 3.14
N GLN A 39 7.13 -2.29 3.68
CA GLN A 39 7.79 -1.56 4.77
C GLN A 39 8.18 -0.14 4.37
N ALA A 40 8.77 0.03 3.19
CA ALA A 40 9.21 1.35 2.74
C ALA A 40 8.03 2.28 2.48
N ALA A 41 6.96 1.79 1.85
CA ALA A 41 5.76 2.59 1.63
C ALA A 41 5.10 2.99 2.94
N ASN A 42 5.08 2.10 3.93
CA ASN A 42 4.54 2.39 5.25
C ASN A 42 5.36 3.46 5.98
N VAL A 43 6.68 3.39 5.92
CA VAL A 43 7.54 4.42 6.51
C VAL A 43 7.29 5.77 5.85
N ALA A 44 7.22 5.81 4.52
CA ALA A 44 6.96 7.04 3.78
C ALA A 44 5.61 7.64 4.16
N SER A 45 4.58 6.80 4.28
CA SER A 45 3.24 7.25 4.66
C SER A 45 3.20 7.85 6.06
N TRP A 46 3.89 7.23 7.02
CA TRP A 46 3.99 7.77 8.37
C TRP A 46 4.74 9.09 8.42
N LEU A 47 5.86 9.20 7.68
CA LEU A 47 6.62 10.45 7.61
C LEU A 47 5.78 11.57 7.02
N ALA A 48 5.05 11.31 5.94
CA ALA A 48 4.18 12.31 5.33
C ALA A 48 3.05 12.74 6.28
N PHE A 49 2.46 11.78 6.98
CA PHE A 49 1.44 12.05 7.98
C PHE A 49 1.94 12.96 9.10
N LEU A 50 3.21 12.79 9.50
CA LEU A 50 3.84 13.61 10.52
C LEU A 50 4.31 14.98 10.01
N GLY A 51 4.03 15.31 8.75
CA GLY A 51 4.35 16.61 8.19
C GLY A 51 5.75 16.72 7.58
N VAL A 52 6.45 15.61 7.41
CA VAL A 52 7.77 15.60 6.81
C VAL A 52 7.64 15.56 5.29
N GLN A 53 8.39 16.42 4.58
CA GLN A 53 8.49 16.32 3.13
C GLN A 53 9.12 14.98 2.76
N THR A 54 8.39 14.14 2.06
CA THR A 54 8.80 12.77 1.78
C THR A 54 8.69 12.48 0.29
N ARG A 55 9.75 11.92 -0.27
CA ARG A 55 9.79 11.39 -1.62
C ARG A 55 10.00 9.89 -1.56
N PHE A 56 9.31 9.16 -2.41
CA PHE A 56 9.40 7.71 -2.46
C PHE A 56 9.95 7.25 -3.81
N VAL A 57 10.87 6.28 -3.77
CA VAL A 57 11.37 5.60 -4.95
C VAL A 57 11.22 4.11 -4.74
N GLY A 58 10.47 3.45 -5.62
CA GLY A 58 10.24 2.02 -5.56
C GLY A 58 10.11 1.43 -6.95
N CYS A 59 9.95 0.12 -7.00
CA CYS A 59 9.80 -0.62 -8.25
C CYS A 59 8.54 -1.47 -8.17
N VAL A 60 7.66 -1.33 -9.15
CA VAL A 60 6.38 -2.06 -9.21
C VAL A 60 6.14 -2.58 -10.61
N GLY A 61 5.19 -3.50 -10.75
CA GLY A 61 4.76 -3.96 -12.06
C GLY A 61 4.17 -2.82 -12.89
N LEU A 62 4.37 -2.88 -14.19
CA LEU A 62 3.94 -1.82 -15.11
C LEU A 62 2.43 -1.54 -15.01
N SER A 63 1.62 -2.56 -14.78
CA SER A 63 0.17 -2.42 -14.63
C SER A 63 -0.25 -1.70 -13.35
N ASP A 64 0.63 -1.63 -12.36
CA ASP A 64 0.30 -1.07 -11.04
C ASP A 64 0.85 0.34 -10.81
N VAL A 65 1.70 0.83 -11.71
CA VAL A 65 2.42 2.10 -11.51
C VAL A 65 1.47 3.26 -11.24
N ARG A 66 0.44 3.44 -12.06
CA ARG A 66 -0.47 4.58 -11.92
C ARG A 66 -1.27 4.51 -10.63
N LYS A 67 -1.76 3.34 -10.29
CA LYS A 67 -2.56 3.14 -9.10
C LYS A 67 -1.77 3.42 -7.84
N LEU A 68 -0.59 2.84 -7.73
CA LEU A 68 0.24 2.98 -6.55
C LEU A 68 0.81 4.39 -6.43
N ALA A 69 1.22 5.00 -7.53
CA ALA A 69 1.67 6.39 -7.54
C ALA A 69 0.56 7.33 -7.07
N SER A 70 -0.67 7.13 -7.54
CA SER A 70 -1.82 7.92 -7.12
C SER A 70 -2.09 7.79 -5.62
N GLU A 71 -2.04 6.57 -5.08
CA GLU A 71 -2.23 6.35 -3.64
C GLU A 71 -1.16 7.04 -2.81
N LEU A 72 0.10 6.98 -3.23
CA LEU A 72 1.18 7.68 -2.55
C LEU A 72 0.98 9.19 -2.56
N GLU A 73 0.57 9.75 -3.69
CA GLU A 73 0.29 11.18 -3.81
C GLU A 73 -0.86 11.60 -2.90
N GLN A 74 -1.90 10.79 -2.77
CA GLN A 74 -3.02 11.07 -1.87
C GLN A 74 -2.59 11.10 -0.41
N ASN A 75 -1.54 10.38 -0.06
CA ASN A 75 -0.96 10.37 1.29
C ASN A 75 0.07 11.48 1.50
N GLY A 76 0.24 12.38 0.54
CA GLY A 76 1.17 13.48 0.65
C GLY A 76 2.62 13.13 0.34
N ILE A 77 2.87 12.03 -0.37
CA ILE A 77 4.19 11.58 -0.75
C ILE A 77 4.49 12.00 -2.19
N GLU A 78 5.66 12.47 -2.40
CA GLU A 78 6.16 12.87 -3.72
C GLU A 78 6.72 11.71 -4.54
#